data_df6be6d6dd96697a6c858ac10df79962
#
_entry.id   df6be6d6dd96697a6c858ac10df79962
#
_cell.length_a   1.000
_cell.length_b   1.000
_cell.length_c   1.000
_cell.angle_alpha   90.00
_cell.angle_beta   90.00
_cell.angle_gamma   90.00
#
_symmetry.space_group_name_H-M   'P 1'
#
loop_
_entity.id
_entity.type
_entity.pdbx_description
1 polymer ?
#
loop_
_entity_poly.entity_id
_entity_poly.type
_entity_poly.pdbx_seq_one_letter_code
_entity_poly.pdbx_strand_id
1 'polypeptide(L)'
;VNRASLEKRPDEVATMFDDVAPKYDVVNDVLSMGQTRRWRRVVVDAMDVRVGQRVLDLAAGTGTSSEPYADAGVDVVACDFSLGMLKVGKRRRPDINFVAGDATKLPFADASFDACTISFGLRNVNEPHKALAEMFRVTKPGGRLVIAEFSAPVVPLWRTMYTEYLMRALPAIATKVSSNPDAYVYLAESIRAWPDQDHLAAWLQEAGWTDVTYRNLSGGIVAVHRAQKPGAEHRESVPVAKLRRQIKPRRQAGDQSR
;
A
#
# COMPACT_ATOMS: atom_id res chain seq x y z
N VAL A 1 18.61 -15.06 -12.51
CA VAL A 1 18.04 -14.10 -11.57
C VAL A 1 16.64 -13.76 -12.08
N ASN A 2 15.60 -14.08 -11.30
CA ASN A 2 14.21 -13.88 -11.73
C ASN A 2 13.77 -12.47 -11.33
N ARG A 3 13.62 -11.60 -12.34
CA ARG A 3 12.96 -10.31 -12.20
C ARG A 3 11.47 -10.50 -12.50
N ALA A 4 10.59 -9.97 -11.63
CA ALA A 4 9.17 -9.92 -11.95
C ALA A 4 8.89 -8.93 -13.09
N SER A 5 7.91 -9.25 -13.92
CA SER A 5 7.43 -8.37 -14.99
C SER A 5 6.43 -7.34 -14.45
N LEU A 6 6.13 -6.29 -15.21
CA LEU A 6 5.08 -5.33 -14.86
C LEU A 6 3.65 -5.92 -14.95
N GLU A 7 3.51 -7.15 -15.48
CA GLU A 7 2.28 -7.93 -15.40
C GLU A 7 1.99 -8.41 -13.97
N LYS A 8 3.02 -8.35 -13.10
CA LYS A 8 2.94 -8.65 -11.66
C LYS A 8 2.36 -10.03 -11.38
N ARG A 9 2.81 -11.03 -12.17
CA ARG A 9 2.40 -12.41 -11.94
C ARG A 9 2.78 -12.81 -10.51
N PRO A 10 1.82 -13.37 -9.74
CA PRO A 10 2.05 -13.63 -8.32
C PRO A 10 3.25 -14.54 -8.05
N ASP A 11 3.48 -15.55 -8.90
CA ASP A 11 4.61 -16.48 -8.81
C ASP A 11 5.97 -15.79 -9.02
N GLU A 12 6.07 -14.88 -10.00
CA GLU A 12 7.30 -14.11 -10.28
C GLU A 12 7.61 -13.14 -9.13
N VAL A 13 6.58 -12.43 -8.65
CA VAL A 13 6.73 -11.45 -7.55
C VAL A 13 7.09 -12.17 -6.24
N ALA A 14 6.45 -13.31 -5.93
CA ALA A 14 6.79 -14.11 -4.75
C ALA A 14 8.26 -14.57 -4.78
N THR A 15 8.69 -15.17 -5.88
CA THR A 15 10.06 -15.65 -6.05
C THR A 15 11.08 -14.52 -5.89
N MET A 16 10.81 -13.37 -6.51
CA MET A 16 11.69 -12.19 -6.39
C MET A 16 11.82 -11.72 -4.93
N PHE A 17 10.71 -11.67 -4.16
CA PHE A 17 10.74 -11.28 -2.76
C PHE A 17 11.36 -12.35 -1.87
N ASP A 18 11.16 -13.64 -2.15
CA ASP A 18 11.81 -14.75 -1.43
C ASP A 18 13.34 -14.65 -1.52
N ASP A 19 13.87 -14.30 -2.70
CA ASP A 19 15.32 -14.16 -2.94
C ASP A 19 15.96 -13.02 -2.13
N VAL A 20 15.24 -11.93 -1.90
CA VAL A 20 15.76 -10.75 -1.17
C VAL A 20 15.42 -10.75 0.33
N ALA A 21 14.53 -11.64 0.79
CA ALA A 21 13.99 -11.66 2.13
C ALA A 21 15.03 -11.55 3.26
N PRO A 22 16.20 -12.24 3.22
CA PRO A 22 17.17 -12.21 4.32
C PRO A 22 17.79 -10.83 4.58
N LYS A 23 17.87 -9.96 3.57
CA LYS A 23 18.50 -8.62 3.64
C LYS A 23 17.52 -7.49 3.33
N TYR A 24 16.26 -7.80 3.11
CA TYR A 24 15.23 -6.87 2.61
C TYR A 24 15.14 -5.58 3.43
N ASP A 25 15.00 -5.71 4.74
CA ASP A 25 14.81 -4.56 5.62
C ASP A 25 16.04 -3.64 5.64
N VAL A 26 17.25 -4.22 5.71
CA VAL A 26 18.50 -3.46 5.75
C VAL A 26 18.75 -2.72 4.44
N VAL A 27 18.54 -3.38 3.31
CA VAL A 27 18.75 -2.77 1.98
C VAL A 27 17.73 -1.65 1.75
N ASN A 28 16.48 -1.83 2.12
CA ASN A 28 15.46 -0.78 1.99
C ASN A 28 15.74 0.40 2.93
N ASP A 29 16.24 0.18 4.14
CA ASP A 29 16.63 1.26 5.05
C ASP A 29 17.79 2.09 4.47
N VAL A 30 18.79 1.44 3.89
CA VAL A 30 19.91 2.11 3.20
C VAL A 30 19.42 2.89 1.98
N LEU A 31 18.66 2.28 1.08
CA LEU A 31 18.19 2.90 -0.17
C LEU A 31 17.20 4.04 0.07
N SER A 32 16.42 3.99 1.15
CA SER A 32 15.54 5.07 1.56
C SER A 32 16.23 6.14 2.41
N MET A 33 17.56 6.01 2.66
CA MET A 33 18.29 6.88 3.58
C MET A 33 17.63 6.98 4.97
N GLY A 34 17.11 5.83 5.49
CA GLY A 34 16.43 5.75 6.78
C GLY A 34 15.02 6.33 6.83
N GLN A 35 14.47 6.81 5.71
CA GLN A 35 13.12 7.41 5.66
C GLN A 35 12.01 6.39 5.99
N THR A 36 12.23 5.10 5.72
CA THR A 36 11.26 4.02 6.02
C THR A 36 10.78 4.06 7.46
N ARG A 37 11.68 4.32 8.42
CA ARG A 37 11.33 4.41 9.85
C ARG A 37 10.40 5.60 10.15
N ARG A 38 10.61 6.72 9.49
CA ARG A 38 9.76 7.92 9.64
C ARG A 38 8.39 7.68 9.02
N TRP A 39 8.35 7.11 7.80
CA TRP A 39 7.09 6.80 7.12
C TRP A 39 6.26 5.80 7.93
N ARG A 40 6.90 4.76 8.48
CA ARG A 40 6.22 3.76 9.34
C ARG A 40 5.56 4.41 10.56
N ARG A 41 6.24 5.36 11.25
CA ARG A 41 5.62 6.08 12.36
C ARG A 41 4.34 6.80 11.93
N VAL A 42 4.35 7.47 10.78
CA VAL A 42 3.15 8.15 10.26
C VAL A 42 2.03 7.16 9.96
N VAL A 43 2.34 5.96 9.46
CA VAL A 43 1.34 4.88 9.25
C VAL A 43 0.73 4.43 10.58
N VAL A 44 1.57 4.16 11.58
CA VAL A 44 1.11 3.76 12.93
C VAL A 44 0.20 4.82 13.54
N ASP A 45 0.60 6.09 13.45
CA ASP A 45 -0.21 7.22 13.94
C ASP A 45 -1.56 7.32 13.19
N ALA A 46 -1.55 7.11 11.86
CA ALA A 46 -2.75 7.15 11.04
C ALA A 46 -3.70 5.97 11.31
N MET A 47 -3.14 4.82 11.69
CA MET A 47 -3.92 3.64 12.08
C MET A 47 -4.70 3.88 13.37
N ASP A 48 -4.17 4.64 14.34
CA ASP A 48 -4.85 5.03 15.59
C ASP A 48 -5.61 3.83 16.24
N VAL A 49 -4.95 2.69 16.31
CA VAL A 49 -5.51 1.45 16.88
C VAL A 49 -5.15 1.30 18.35
N ARG A 50 -5.96 0.52 19.08
CA ARG A 50 -5.84 0.34 20.53
C ARG A 50 -5.81 -1.13 20.91
N VAL A 51 -5.30 -1.42 22.09
CA VAL A 51 -5.40 -2.76 22.69
C VAL A 51 -6.85 -3.25 22.67
N GLY A 52 -7.03 -4.51 22.31
CA GLY A 52 -8.35 -5.13 22.14
C GLY A 52 -8.91 -5.05 20.70
N GLN A 53 -8.29 -4.26 19.82
CA GLN A 53 -8.60 -4.27 18.39
C GLN A 53 -7.74 -5.28 17.64
N ARG A 54 -8.27 -5.76 16.52
CA ARG A 54 -7.61 -6.69 15.62
C ARG A 54 -7.23 -6.00 14.31
N VAL A 55 -5.95 -6.09 13.94
CA VAL A 55 -5.38 -5.43 12.76
C VAL A 55 -4.92 -6.46 11.75
N LEU A 56 -5.24 -6.24 10.48
CA LEU A 56 -4.62 -6.93 9.35
C LEU A 56 -3.52 -6.03 8.77
N ASP A 57 -2.29 -6.50 8.79
CA ASP A 57 -1.17 -5.91 8.05
C ASP A 57 -0.93 -6.77 6.81
N LEU A 58 -1.29 -6.24 5.64
CA LEU A 58 -1.25 -6.94 4.36
C LEU A 58 0.02 -6.58 3.60
N ALA A 59 0.59 -7.56 2.89
CA ALA A 59 1.94 -7.49 2.31
C ALA A 59 2.98 -7.13 3.40
N ALA A 60 2.85 -7.78 4.55
CA ALA A 60 3.64 -7.50 5.74
C ALA A 60 5.13 -7.89 5.59
N GLY A 61 5.45 -8.72 4.60
CA GLY A 61 6.81 -9.19 4.35
C GLY A 61 7.40 -9.88 5.57
N THR A 62 8.51 -9.38 6.08
CA THR A 62 9.18 -9.87 7.28
C THR A 62 8.49 -9.44 8.59
N GLY A 63 7.35 -8.73 8.51
CA GLY A 63 6.57 -8.27 9.65
C GLY A 63 7.09 -7.01 10.35
N THR A 64 8.07 -6.32 9.76
CA THR A 64 8.61 -5.09 10.35
C THR A 64 7.58 -3.97 10.50
N SER A 65 6.56 -3.95 9.65
CA SER A 65 5.39 -3.04 9.74
C SER A 65 4.41 -3.45 10.84
N SER A 66 4.35 -4.74 11.17
CA SER A 66 3.48 -5.31 12.21
C SER A 66 4.03 -5.13 13.62
N GLU A 67 5.36 -5.02 13.77
CA GLU A 67 6.04 -4.94 15.10
C GLU A 67 5.47 -3.85 16.01
N PRO A 68 5.26 -2.59 15.57
CA PRO A 68 4.74 -1.54 16.45
C PRO A 68 3.37 -1.86 17.04
N TYR A 69 2.53 -2.58 16.31
CA TYR A 69 1.20 -3.00 16.80
C TYR A 69 1.31 -4.11 17.83
N ALA A 70 2.14 -5.13 17.55
CA ALA A 70 2.41 -6.22 18.49
C ALA A 70 3.04 -5.71 19.79
N ASP A 71 4.02 -4.81 19.69
CA ASP A 71 4.70 -4.19 20.84
C ASP A 71 3.73 -3.34 21.70
N ALA A 72 2.69 -2.77 21.07
CA ALA A 72 1.62 -2.06 21.75
C ALA A 72 0.52 -2.98 22.32
N GLY A 73 0.63 -4.31 22.15
CA GLY A 73 -0.36 -5.27 22.64
C GLY A 73 -1.63 -5.36 21.79
N VAL A 74 -1.57 -4.94 20.53
CA VAL A 74 -2.67 -5.07 19.54
C VAL A 74 -2.61 -6.46 18.90
N ASP A 75 -3.76 -7.11 18.69
CA ASP A 75 -3.84 -8.38 17.94
C ASP A 75 -3.60 -8.11 16.44
N VAL A 76 -2.33 -8.26 16.01
CA VAL A 76 -1.94 -8.06 14.61
C VAL A 76 -1.76 -9.37 13.88
N VAL A 77 -2.35 -9.47 12.69
CA VAL A 77 -2.14 -10.56 11.74
C VAL A 77 -1.31 -10.03 10.57
N ALA A 78 -0.08 -10.53 10.44
CA ALA A 78 0.84 -10.22 9.35
C ALA A 78 0.57 -11.18 8.19
N CYS A 79 -0.04 -10.67 7.11
CA CYS A 79 -0.42 -11.49 5.95
C CYS A 79 0.46 -11.13 4.74
N ASP A 80 1.07 -12.15 4.14
CA ASP A 80 1.85 -11.98 2.92
C ASP A 80 1.74 -13.24 2.05
N PHE A 81 1.98 -13.12 0.76
CA PHE A 81 1.97 -14.28 -0.14
C PHE A 81 3.36 -14.91 -0.31
N SER A 82 4.46 -14.19 0.02
CA SER A 82 5.83 -14.69 0.01
C SER A 82 6.11 -15.54 1.25
N LEU A 83 6.24 -16.83 1.06
CA LEU A 83 6.56 -17.76 2.16
C LEU A 83 7.97 -17.54 2.72
N GLY A 84 8.90 -17.08 1.89
CA GLY A 84 10.27 -16.74 2.32
C GLY A 84 10.26 -15.58 3.31
N MET A 85 9.52 -14.52 2.99
CA MET A 85 9.34 -13.36 3.88
C MET A 85 8.72 -13.76 5.22
N LEU A 86 7.60 -14.51 5.17
CA LEU A 86 6.90 -14.97 6.38
C LEU A 86 7.79 -15.84 7.28
N LYS A 87 8.61 -16.73 6.70
CA LYS A 87 9.57 -17.56 7.45
C LYS A 87 10.61 -16.72 8.17
N VAL A 88 11.15 -15.69 7.52
CA VAL A 88 12.09 -14.74 8.14
C VAL A 88 11.43 -14.00 9.29
N GLY A 89 10.24 -13.45 9.06
CA GLY A 89 9.44 -12.74 10.05
C GLY A 89 9.13 -13.61 11.28
N LYS A 90 8.63 -14.83 11.05
CA LYS A 90 8.25 -15.76 12.15
C LYS A 90 9.44 -16.18 13.03
N ARG A 91 10.62 -16.31 12.44
CA ARG A 91 11.85 -16.59 13.23
C ARG A 91 12.24 -15.41 14.11
N ARG A 92 12.06 -14.17 13.63
CA ARG A 92 12.42 -12.95 14.34
C ARG A 92 11.39 -12.56 15.41
N ARG A 93 10.11 -12.71 15.09
CA ARG A 93 8.96 -12.36 15.93
C ARG A 93 7.98 -13.54 16.00
N PRO A 94 8.32 -14.57 16.82
CA PRO A 94 7.46 -15.75 16.99
C PRO A 94 6.12 -15.43 17.66
N ASP A 95 6.02 -14.29 18.32
CA ASP A 95 4.82 -13.75 18.96
C ASP A 95 3.79 -13.20 17.96
N ILE A 96 4.21 -12.75 16.77
CA ILE A 96 3.31 -12.24 15.73
C ILE A 96 2.64 -13.41 14.99
N ASN A 97 1.36 -13.24 14.65
CA ASN A 97 0.60 -14.21 13.87
C ASN A 97 0.84 -13.97 12.36
N PHE A 98 1.69 -14.81 11.74
CA PHE A 98 1.99 -14.77 10.32
C PHE A 98 1.08 -15.73 9.54
N VAL A 99 0.42 -15.23 8.49
CA VAL A 99 -0.52 -15.98 7.64
C VAL A 99 -0.14 -15.82 6.17
N ALA A 100 -0.07 -16.93 5.44
CA ALA A 100 0.08 -16.89 3.99
C ALA A 100 -1.26 -16.56 3.34
N GLY A 101 -1.28 -15.57 2.44
CA GLY A 101 -2.52 -15.17 1.75
C GLY A 101 -2.29 -14.26 0.57
N ASP A 102 -3.16 -14.41 -0.42
CA ASP A 102 -3.23 -13.53 -1.59
C ASP A 102 -4.15 -12.34 -1.28
N ALA A 103 -3.66 -11.12 -1.53
CA ALA A 103 -4.41 -9.89 -1.33
C ALA A 103 -5.73 -9.83 -2.14
N THR A 104 -5.78 -10.53 -3.27
CA THR A 104 -6.97 -10.60 -4.15
C THR A 104 -8.00 -11.63 -3.71
N LYS A 105 -7.65 -12.48 -2.71
CA LYS A 105 -8.51 -13.52 -2.14
C LYS A 105 -8.06 -13.83 -0.71
N LEU A 106 -8.36 -12.95 0.21
CA LEU A 106 -7.91 -13.06 1.60
C LEU A 106 -8.55 -14.27 2.33
N PRO A 107 -7.74 -15.08 3.06
CA PRO A 107 -8.22 -16.26 3.78
C PRO A 107 -8.90 -15.91 5.11
N PHE A 108 -9.67 -14.83 5.14
CA PHE A 108 -10.34 -14.34 6.34
C PHE A 108 -11.84 -14.16 6.08
N ALA A 109 -12.66 -14.35 7.11
CA ALA A 109 -14.09 -14.09 7.05
C ALA A 109 -14.37 -12.58 6.91
N ASP A 110 -15.58 -12.24 6.49
CA ASP A 110 -16.06 -10.86 6.42
C ASP A 110 -16.02 -10.22 7.80
N ALA A 111 -15.75 -8.91 7.85
CA ALA A 111 -15.77 -8.11 9.07
C ALA A 111 -14.94 -8.70 10.24
N SER A 112 -13.75 -9.25 9.94
CA SER A 112 -12.85 -9.89 10.91
C SER A 112 -11.90 -8.92 11.59
N PHE A 113 -11.64 -7.74 11.01
CA PHE A 113 -10.63 -6.80 11.48
C PHE A 113 -11.20 -5.42 11.77
N ASP A 114 -10.72 -4.79 12.84
CA ASP A 114 -11.07 -3.42 13.21
C ASP A 114 -10.35 -2.39 12.33
N ALA A 115 -9.17 -2.77 11.83
CA ALA A 115 -8.42 -1.96 10.86
C ALA A 115 -7.56 -2.84 9.96
N CYS A 116 -7.32 -2.34 8.73
CA CYS A 116 -6.41 -2.95 7.77
C CYS A 116 -5.34 -1.94 7.35
N THR A 117 -4.14 -2.41 7.09
CA THR A 117 -3.05 -1.61 6.51
C THR A 117 -2.32 -2.39 5.43
N ILE A 118 -1.77 -1.67 4.46
CA ILE A 118 -0.82 -2.18 3.49
C ILE A 118 0.25 -1.11 3.24
N SER A 119 1.53 -1.49 3.38
CA SER A 119 2.65 -0.57 3.23
C SER A 119 3.58 -1.05 2.13
N PHE A 120 3.71 -0.26 1.05
CA PHE A 120 4.61 -0.51 -0.09
C PHE A 120 4.39 -1.84 -0.81
N GLY A 121 3.19 -2.42 -0.68
CA GLY A 121 2.81 -3.70 -1.24
C GLY A 121 1.77 -3.62 -2.36
N LEU A 122 0.87 -2.62 -2.32
CA LEU A 122 -0.29 -2.57 -3.22
C LEU A 122 0.11 -2.44 -4.69
N ARG A 123 1.17 -1.70 -5.00
CA ARG A 123 1.69 -1.57 -6.37
C ARG A 123 2.17 -2.88 -6.99
N ASN A 124 2.46 -3.90 -6.17
CA ASN A 124 2.92 -5.22 -6.62
C ASN A 124 1.76 -6.20 -6.85
N VAL A 125 0.55 -5.81 -6.49
CA VAL A 125 -0.65 -6.63 -6.72
C VAL A 125 -1.08 -6.47 -8.17
N ASN A 126 -1.35 -7.58 -8.86
CA ASN A 126 -1.79 -7.58 -10.26
C ASN A 126 -3.20 -6.99 -10.44
N GLU A 127 -4.10 -7.21 -9.47
CA GLU A 127 -5.48 -6.73 -9.45
C GLU A 127 -5.74 -5.85 -8.21
N PRO A 128 -5.20 -4.61 -8.16
CA PRO A 128 -5.27 -3.78 -6.96
C PRO A 128 -6.71 -3.44 -6.54
N HIS A 129 -7.64 -3.30 -7.48
CA HIS A 129 -9.05 -3.08 -7.17
C HIS A 129 -9.69 -4.26 -6.43
N LYS A 130 -9.31 -5.50 -6.77
CA LYS A 130 -9.75 -6.68 -6.01
C LYS A 130 -9.18 -6.69 -4.60
N ALA A 131 -7.90 -6.34 -4.45
CA ALA A 131 -7.30 -6.23 -3.12
C ALA A 131 -7.99 -5.17 -2.25
N LEU A 132 -8.33 -4.01 -2.82
CA LEU A 132 -9.10 -2.97 -2.13
C LEU A 132 -10.49 -3.47 -1.71
N ALA A 133 -11.18 -4.24 -2.57
CA ALA A 133 -12.47 -4.86 -2.26
C ALA A 133 -12.35 -5.94 -1.17
N GLU A 134 -11.30 -6.76 -1.19
CA GLU A 134 -11.04 -7.76 -0.16
C GLU A 134 -10.72 -7.12 1.19
N MET A 135 -9.88 -6.08 1.22
CA MET A 135 -9.64 -5.30 2.44
C MET A 135 -10.94 -4.68 2.96
N PHE A 136 -11.81 -4.18 2.06
CA PHE A 136 -13.13 -3.69 2.45
C PHE A 136 -14.00 -4.81 3.04
N ARG A 137 -14.03 -5.98 2.42
CA ARG A 137 -14.81 -7.13 2.88
C ARG A 137 -14.43 -7.56 4.29
N VAL A 138 -13.13 -7.74 4.54
CA VAL A 138 -12.63 -8.26 5.82
C VAL A 138 -12.61 -7.22 6.94
N THR A 139 -12.72 -5.94 6.62
CA THR A 139 -12.81 -4.86 7.62
C THR A 139 -14.23 -4.77 8.17
N LYS A 140 -14.36 -4.58 9.48
CA LYS A 140 -15.66 -4.37 10.16
C LYS A 140 -16.29 -3.04 9.72
N PRO A 141 -17.64 -2.92 9.74
CA PRO A 141 -18.30 -1.62 9.62
C PRO A 141 -17.74 -0.61 10.64
N GLY A 142 -17.45 0.63 10.20
CA GLY A 142 -16.77 1.63 11.02
C GLY A 142 -15.25 1.43 11.13
N GLY A 143 -14.71 0.33 10.61
CA GLY A 143 -13.29 0.03 10.63
C GLY A 143 -12.49 0.90 9.66
N ARG A 144 -11.17 0.88 9.82
CA ARG A 144 -10.25 1.79 9.15
C ARG A 144 -9.32 1.07 8.17
N LEU A 145 -8.98 1.77 7.09
CA LEU A 145 -7.91 1.40 6.17
C LEU A 145 -6.82 2.47 6.17
N VAL A 146 -5.56 2.05 6.20
CA VAL A 146 -4.40 2.92 5.94
C VAL A 146 -3.50 2.29 4.89
N ILE A 147 -3.19 3.04 3.83
CA ILE A 147 -2.29 2.61 2.75
C ILE A 147 -1.12 3.58 2.69
N ALA A 148 0.10 3.06 2.83
CA ALA A 148 1.31 3.79 2.52
C ALA A 148 1.90 3.26 1.22
N GLU A 149 2.04 4.12 0.21
CA GLU A 149 2.60 3.70 -1.07
C GLU A 149 3.42 4.83 -1.71
N PHE A 150 4.34 4.45 -2.59
CA PHE A 150 5.00 5.42 -3.45
C PHE A 150 3.98 6.19 -4.28
N SER A 151 4.32 7.44 -4.63
CA SER A 151 3.40 8.31 -5.34
C SER A 151 4.19 9.34 -6.17
N ALA A 152 3.49 10.30 -6.77
CA ALA A 152 4.10 11.33 -7.59
C ALA A 152 4.51 12.54 -6.74
N PRO A 153 5.79 12.98 -6.77
CA PRO A 153 6.19 14.23 -6.13
C PRO A 153 5.37 15.41 -6.60
N VAL A 154 4.93 16.25 -5.65
CA VAL A 154 4.00 17.37 -5.93
C VAL A 154 4.66 18.57 -6.61
N VAL A 155 5.97 18.74 -6.44
CA VAL A 155 6.74 19.83 -7.06
C VAL A 155 7.38 19.34 -8.36
N PRO A 156 7.17 19.99 -9.53
CA PRO A 156 7.67 19.51 -10.82
C PRO A 156 9.19 19.28 -10.86
N LEU A 157 9.98 20.21 -10.34
CA LEU A 157 11.45 20.06 -10.29
C LEU A 157 11.86 18.85 -9.43
N TRP A 158 11.20 18.64 -8.29
CA TRP A 158 11.44 17.50 -7.42
C TRP A 158 11.05 16.18 -8.09
N ARG A 159 9.96 16.18 -8.87
CA ARG A 159 9.53 15.02 -9.66
C ARG A 159 10.61 14.61 -10.67
N THR A 160 11.18 15.56 -11.41
CA THR A 160 12.26 15.27 -12.37
C THR A 160 13.49 14.69 -11.69
N MET A 161 13.96 15.31 -10.60
CA MET A 161 15.12 14.83 -9.83
C MET A 161 14.88 13.43 -9.26
N TYR A 162 13.70 13.17 -8.72
CA TYR A 162 13.34 11.87 -8.17
C TYR A 162 13.24 10.78 -9.25
N THR A 163 12.69 11.09 -10.42
CA THR A 163 12.64 10.17 -11.56
C THR A 163 14.04 9.82 -12.05
N GLU A 164 14.93 10.79 -12.17
CA GLU A 164 16.34 10.54 -12.52
C GLU A 164 17.04 9.66 -11.47
N TYR A 165 16.79 9.93 -10.18
CA TYR A 165 17.31 9.07 -9.10
C TYR A 165 16.81 7.63 -9.23
N LEU A 166 15.50 7.41 -9.41
CA LEU A 166 14.91 6.09 -9.53
C LEU A 166 15.45 5.31 -10.73
N MET A 167 15.58 5.98 -11.88
CA MET A 167 15.91 5.29 -13.14
C MET A 167 17.42 5.09 -13.33
N ARG A 168 18.26 5.92 -12.72
CA ARG A 168 19.73 5.87 -12.94
C ARG A 168 20.52 5.54 -11.68
N ALA A 169 20.27 6.26 -10.57
CA ALA A 169 21.09 6.11 -9.37
C ALA A 169 20.72 4.86 -8.56
N LEU A 170 19.42 4.58 -8.39
CA LEU A 170 18.95 3.47 -7.56
C LEU A 170 19.43 2.10 -8.09
N PRO A 171 19.30 1.75 -9.39
CA PRO A 171 19.84 0.51 -9.92
C PRO A 171 21.37 0.40 -9.76
N ALA A 172 22.11 1.49 -10.00
CA ALA A 172 23.57 1.52 -9.86
C ALA A 172 24.03 1.31 -8.41
N ILE A 173 23.29 1.84 -7.42
CA ILE A 173 23.56 1.60 -5.99
C ILE A 173 23.21 0.16 -5.64
N ALA A 174 22.07 -0.33 -6.12
CA ALA A 174 21.58 -1.68 -5.82
C ALA A 174 22.57 -2.77 -6.26
N THR A 175 23.32 -2.59 -7.36
CA THR A 175 24.35 -3.54 -7.79
C THR A 175 25.48 -3.73 -6.76
N LYS A 176 25.69 -2.74 -5.88
CA LYS A 176 26.74 -2.77 -4.86
C LYS A 176 26.28 -3.31 -3.50
N VAL A 177 24.96 -3.21 -3.19
CA VAL A 177 24.44 -3.49 -1.84
C VAL A 177 23.42 -4.63 -1.79
N SER A 178 22.86 -5.03 -2.93
CA SER A 178 21.83 -6.07 -3.01
C SER A 178 22.35 -7.38 -3.60
N SER A 179 21.81 -8.49 -3.09
CA SER A 179 22.01 -9.83 -3.69
C SER A 179 21.24 -10.01 -5.01
N ASN A 180 20.19 -9.20 -5.24
CA ASN A 180 19.39 -9.21 -6.45
C ASN A 180 19.15 -7.76 -6.95
N PRO A 181 20.08 -7.18 -7.74
CA PRO A 181 19.93 -5.82 -8.27
C PRO A 181 18.69 -5.65 -9.16
N ASP A 182 18.26 -6.69 -9.88
CA ASP A 182 17.12 -6.64 -10.79
C ASP A 182 15.80 -6.38 -10.06
N ALA A 183 15.67 -6.76 -8.78
CA ALA A 183 14.54 -6.41 -7.94
C ALA A 183 14.38 -4.89 -7.76
N TYR A 184 15.49 -4.12 -7.81
CA TYR A 184 15.47 -2.66 -7.68
C TYR A 184 15.21 -1.95 -9.01
N VAL A 185 15.54 -2.59 -10.14
CA VAL A 185 15.05 -2.14 -11.45
C VAL A 185 13.54 -2.28 -11.50
N TYR A 186 13.00 -3.43 -11.09
CA TYR A 186 11.56 -3.64 -10.94
C TYR A 186 10.92 -2.60 -10.00
N LEU A 187 11.56 -2.31 -8.85
CA LEU A 187 11.10 -1.29 -7.92
C LEU A 187 10.93 0.07 -8.62
N ALA A 188 11.95 0.52 -9.37
CA ALA A 188 11.91 1.80 -10.07
C ALA A 188 10.79 1.84 -11.14
N GLU A 189 10.66 0.76 -11.91
CA GLU A 189 9.62 0.64 -12.94
C GLU A 189 8.21 0.56 -12.34
N SER A 190 8.02 -0.23 -11.28
CA SER A 190 6.73 -0.36 -10.60
C SER A 190 6.27 0.96 -9.95
N ILE A 191 7.20 1.75 -9.38
CA ILE A 191 6.91 3.09 -8.87
C ILE A 191 6.49 4.03 -10.01
N ARG A 192 7.22 4.00 -11.13
CA ARG A 192 6.91 4.85 -12.28
C ARG A 192 5.57 4.54 -12.92
N ALA A 193 5.16 3.27 -12.93
CA ALA A 193 3.88 2.82 -13.49
C ALA A 193 2.71 2.99 -12.50
N TRP A 194 2.99 3.32 -11.23
CA TRP A 194 1.97 3.45 -10.20
C TRP A 194 1.25 4.79 -10.28
N PRO A 195 -0.07 4.86 -10.05
CA PRO A 195 -0.82 6.10 -10.06
C PRO A 195 -0.40 7.07 -8.94
N ASP A 196 -0.76 8.33 -9.11
CA ASP A 196 -0.59 9.35 -8.09
C ASP A 196 -1.61 9.20 -6.94
N GLN A 197 -1.49 10.09 -5.95
CA GLN A 197 -2.30 10.05 -4.74
C GLN A 197 -3.79 10.30 -4.99
N ASP A 198 -4.16 11.15 -5.96
CA ASP A 198 -5.56 11.45 -6.26
C ASP A 198 -6.26 10.26 -6.94
N HIS A 199 -5.55 9.57 -7.83
CA HIS A 199 -6.07 8.36 -8.46
C HIS A 199 -6.26 7.23 -7.45
N LEU A 200 -5.30 7.02 -6.52
CA LEU A 200 -5.47 6.01 -5.48
C LEU A 200 -6.64 6.37 -4.53
N ALA A 201 -6.83 7.65 -4.21
CA ALA A 201 -7.98 8.10 -3.44
C ALA A 201 -9.31 7.81 -4.16
N ALA A 202 -9.37 8.01 -5.48
CA ALA A 202 -10.53 7.65 -6.30
C ALA A 202 -10.81 6.14 -6.27
N TRP A 203 -9.79 5.29 -6.42
CA TRP A 203 -9.94 3.83 -6.32
C TRP A 203 -10.49 3.37 -4.97
N LEU A 204 -10.08 4.04 -3.89
CA LEU A 204 -10.63 3.76 -2.56
C LEU A 204 -12.12 4.09 -2.49
N GLN A 205 -12.54 5.23 -3.04
CA GLN A 205 -13.95 5.63 -3.10
C GLN A 205 -14.78 4.66 -3.95
N GLU A 206 -14.26 4.25 -5.10
CA GLU A 206 -14.88 3.25 -5.98
C GLU A 206 -15.06 1.89 -5.28
N ALA A 207 -14.11 1.50 -4.42
CA ALA A 207 -14.19 0.29 -3.62
C ALA A 207 -15.14 0.40 -2.40
N GLY A 208 -15.79 1.56 -2.21
CA GLY A 208 -16.79 1.78 -1.16
C GLY A 208 -16.28 2.41 0.13
N TRP A 209 -14.98 2.76 0.19
CA TRP A 209 -14.40 3.45 1.33
C TRP A 209 -14.86 4.92 1.36
N THR A 210 -15.08 5.46 2.57
CA THR A 210 -15.47 6.86 2.82
C THR A 210 -14.39 7.59 3.59
N ASP A 211 -14.57 8.90 3.77
CA ASP A 211 -13.65 9.78 4.52
C ASP A 211 -12.20 9.63 4.03
N VAL A 212 -12.05 9.44 2.70
CA VAL A 212 -10.75 9.23 2.07
C VAL A 212 -9.95 10.53 2.13
N THR A 213 -8.82 10.46 2.79
CA THR A 213 -7.84 11.55 2.90
C THR A 213 -6.45 11.01 2.67
N TYR A 214 -5.50 11.87 2.30
CA TYR A 214 -4.10 11.46 2.23
C TYR A 214 -3.14 12.56 2.72
N ARG A 215 -1.95 12.11 3.12
CA ARG A 215 -0.83 12.97 3.52
C ARG A 215 0.39 12.63 2.70
N ASN A 216 0.94 13.64 2.03
CA ASN A 216 2.21 13.52 1.31
C ASN A 216 3.40 13.53 2.26
N LEU A 217 4.32 12.60 2.06
CA LEU A 217 5.58 12.49 2.78
C LEU A 217 6.74 12.68 1.81
N SER A 218 7.87 13.21 2.29
CA SER A 218 9.08 13.44 1.48
C SER A 218 8.79 14.15 0.15
N GLY A 219 7.96 15.21 0.20
CA GLY A 219 7.60 15.98 -1.01
C GLY A 219 6.69 15.26 -2.00
N GLY A 220 5.96 14.23 -1.55
CA GLY A 220 5.03 13.43 -2.36
C GLY A 220 5.63 12.15 -2.93
N ILE A 221 6.90 11.82 -2.60
CA ILE A 221 7.50 10.51 -2.96
C ILE A 221 6.68 9.36 -2.39
N VAL A 222 6.12 9.55 -1.19
CA VAL A 222 5.21 8.61 -0.53
C VAL A 222 3.95 9.35 -0.16
N ALA A 223 2.79 8.71 -0.32
CA ALA A 223 1.53 9.16 0.21
C ALA A 223 0.97 8.13 1.20
N VAL A 224 0.45 8.61 2.32
CA VAL A 224 -0.30 7.80 3.28
C VAL A 224 -1.76 8.15 3.16
N HIS A 225 -2.54 7.21 2.62
CA HIS A 225 -3.99 7.33 2.51
C HIS A 225 -4.65 6.74 3.75
N ARG A 226 -5.70 7.38 4.20
CA ARG A 226 -6.58 6.90 5.27
C ARG A 226 -8.01 6.94 4.79
N ALA A 227 -8.75 5.88 5.08
CA ALA A 227 -10.15 5.75 4.72
C ALA A 227 -10.91 4.99 5.81
N GLN A 228 -12.24 5.08 5.79
CA GLN A 228 -13.11 4.40 6.75
C GLN A 228 -14.15 3.57 5.99
N LYS A 229 -14.45 2.36 6.49
CA LYS A 229 -15.60 1.61 6.04
C LYS A 229 -16.86 2.17 6.69
N PRO A 230 -17.92 2.50 5.93
CA PRO A 230 -19.15 3.02 6.51
C PRO A 230 -19.67 2.14 7.65
N GLY A 231 -20.15 2.76 8.74
CA GLY A 231 -20.86 2.06 9.80
C GLY A 231 -22.21 1.50 9.33
N ALA A 232 -22.82 0.61 10.10
CA ALA A 232 -24.10 0.01 9.76
C ALA A 232 -25.21 1.05 9.54
N GLU A 233 -25.15 2.17 10.27
CA GLU A 233 -26.13 3.27 10.18
C GLU A 233 -26.00 4.12 8.91
N HIS A 234 -24.84 4.09 8.22
CA HIS A 234 -24.60 4.88 7.01
C HIS A 234 -25.12 4.23 5.72
N ARG A 235 -25.53 2.94 5.76
CA ARG A 235 -26.00 2.23 4.56
C ARG A 235 -27.41 2.63 4.09
N GLU A 236 -28.22 3.33 4.92
CA GLU A 236 -29.59 3.67 4.58
C GLU A 236 -29.82 5.06 3.98
N SER A 237 -28.81 5.94 3.88
CA SER A 237 -29.06 7.35 3.59
C SER A 237 -28.47 7.93 2.30
N VAL A 238 -28.14 7.14 1.28
CA VAL A 238 -27.79 7.68 -0.06
C VAL A 238 -28.86 7.26 -1.08
N PRO A 239 -29.93 8.07 -1.29
CA PRO A 239 -30.84 7.83 -2.39
C PRO A 239 -30.08 8.03 -3.71
N VAL A 240 -30.10 7.02 -4.58
CA VAL A 240 -29.52 7.00 -5.93
C VAL A 240 -29.93 8.24 -6.78
N ALA A 241 -30.97 8.95 -6.40
CA ALA A 241 -31.45 10.17 -7.04
C ALA A 241 -30.53 11.40 -6.88
N LYS A 242 -29.59 11.43 -5.90
CA LYS A 242 -28.70 12.60 -5.69
C LYS A 242 -27.44 12.58 -6.54
N LEU A 243 -26.99 11.42 -7.06
CA LEU A 243 -25.78 11.36 -7.91
C LEU A 243 -25.99 11.98 -9.30
N ARG A 244 -27.21 12.10 -9.80
CA ARG A 244 -27.48 12.67 -11.15
C ARG A 244 -27.47 14.20 -11.22
N ARG A 245 -27.37 14.94 -10.10
CA ARG A 245 -27.45 16.42 -10.09
C ARG A 245 -26.12 17.15 -10.04
N GLN A 246 -24.99 16.47 -9.93
CA GLN A 246 -23.68 17.15 -9.84
C GLN A 246 -22.86 17.14 -11.15
N ILE A 247 -23.32 16.49 -12.20
CA ILE A 247 -22.68 16.59 -13.52
C ILE A 247 -23.35 17.73 -14.28
N LYS A 248 -22.88 18.96 -14.10
CA LYS A 248 -23.19 20.07 -15.01
C LYS A 248 -22.42 19.84 -16.32
N PRO A 249 -23.08 19.79 -17.49
CA PRO A 249 -22.37 19.72 -18.76
C PRO A 249 -21.58 21.01 -18.97
N ARG A 250 -20.31 20.88 -19.32
CA ARG A 250 -19.44 21.97 -19.76
C ARG A 250 -20.08 22.59 -21.01
N ARG A 251 -20.51 23.86 -20.92
CA ARG A 251 -20.95 24.65 -22.10
C ARG A 251 -19.77 24.72 -23.06
N GLN A 252 -19.97 24.19 -24.25
CA GLN A 252 -19.13 24.48 -25.42
C GLN A 252 -19.22 25.99 -25.71
N ALA A 253 -18.07 26.66 -25.63
CA ALA A 253 -17.95 28.02 -26.15
C ALA A 253 -18.03 27.95 -27.65
N GLY A 254 -19.12 28.51 -28.18
CA GLY A 254 -19.36 28.59 -29.63
C GLY A 254 -18.33 29.48 -30.30
N ASP A 255 -17.89 28.97 -31.42
CA ASP A 255 -17.27 29.65 -32.52
C ASP A 255 -18.14 30.81 -32.97
N GLN A 256 -17.61 32.05 -32.97
CA GLN A 256 -18.14 33.15 -33.73
C GLN A 256 -16.98 33.78 -34.49
N SER A 257 -16.78 33.27 -35.71
CA SER A 257 -16.20 34.01 -36.82
C SER A 257 -17.17 35.11 -37.27
N ARG A 258 -16.76 36.35 -37.22
CA ARG A 258 -16.89 37.37 -38.25
C ARG A 258 -15.91 38.51 -38.01
#